data_ea4fae5e1bd97e060294e2bb73432322
#
_entry.id   ea4fae5e1bd97e060294e2bb73432322
#
_cell.length_a   1.000
_cell.length_b   1.000
_cell.length_c   1.000
_cell.angle_alpha   90.00
_cell.angle_beta   90.00
_cell.angle_gamma   90.00
#
_symmetry.space_group_name_H-M   'P 1'
#
loop_
_entity.id
_entity.type
_entity.pdbx_description
1 polymer ?
#
loop_
_entity_poly.entity_id
_entity_poly.type
_entity_poly.pdbx_seq_one_letter_code
_entity_poly.pdbx_strand_id
1 'polypeptide(L)'
;HRDLHYPLRRQRQMCIRDSTGRSGIGKSEIALDLVERSHRLVADDLVIITKTSEDVLIGRGREISEHVIEVRGVGLIDIRRIFGVRGVRLQKRVEVEVHLIDWEKNLEYERVGLDDQMTHILDVEVPQIILPINPGKNITVIAETIAMNHLLKISGHHTPREFNNRLKDYMKKKDVVPIYKDQQYLKKDRE
;
A
#
# COMPACT_ATOMS: atom_id res chain seq x y z
N HIS A 1 15.87 4.37 19.84
CA HIS A 1 15.93 4.78 18.42
C HIS A 1 16.54 3.72 17.47
N ARG A 2 17.18 2.66 17.95
CA ARG A 2 17.77 1.59 17.11
C ARG A 2 16.77 0.48 16.76
N ASP A 3 15.73 0.28 17.55
CA ASP A 3 14.85 -0.89 17.42
C ASP A 3 13.70 -0.70 16.41
N LEU A 4 13.34 0.54 16.07
CA LEU A 4 12.30 0.86 15.07
C LEU A 4 12.71 0.59 13.61
N HIS A 5 14.01 0.56 13.31
CA HIS A 5 14.51 0.31 11.95
C HIS A 5 14.70 -1.17 11.60
N TYR A 6 14.79 -2.05 12.58
CA TYR A 6 15.10 -3.47 12.38
C TYR A 6 13.91 -4.29 11.83
N PRO A 7 12.66 -4.12 12.32
CA PRO A 7 11.50 -4.81 11.75
C PRO A 7 11.18 -4.35 10.32
N LEU A 8 11.28 -3.06 10.04
CA LEU A 8 10.97 -2.47 8.72
C LEU A 8 11.92 -2.94 7.61
N ARG A 9 13.21 -3.14 7.91
CA ARG A 9 14.18 -3.68 6.92
C ARG A 9 13.92 -5.14 6.57
N ARG A 10 13.39 -5.96 7.46
CA ARG A 10 13.04 -7.36 7.19
C ARG A 10 11.74 -7.53 6.42
N GLN A 11 10.86 -6.54 6.42
CA GLN A 11 9.49 -6.63 5.90
C GLN A 11 9.23 -5.82 4.62
N ARG A 12 10.24 -5.30 3.93
CA ARG A 12 10.11 -4.66 2.60
C ARG A 12 9.70 -5.67 1.53
N GLN A 13 8.60 -6.39 1.75
CA GLN A 13 8.15 -7.45 0.88
C GLN A 13 6.64 -7.38 0.80
N MET A 14 6.17 -6.72 -0.23
CA MET A 14 4.77 -6.60 -0.55
C MET A 14 4.37 -7.72 -1.52
N CYS A 15 3.25 -8.39 -1.25
CA CYS A 15 2.52 -9.09 -2.28
C CYS A 15 1.49 -8.12 -2.83
N ILE A 16 1.77 -7.55 -4.00
CA ILE A 16 0.72 -6.92 -4.79
C ILE A 16 0.01 -8.07 -5.49
N ARG A 17 -1.23 -8.32 -5.10
CA ARG A 17 -2.13 -9.16 -5.86
C ARG A 17 -3.05 -8.26 -6.64
N ASP A 18 -3.00 -8.42 -7.94
CA ASP A 18 -4.04 -7.94 -8.80
C ASP A 18 -4.90 -9.11 -9.25
N SER A 19 -6.03 -9.26 -8.61
CA SER A 19 -7.00 -10.28 -8.98
C SER A 19 -8.08 -9.77 -9.91
N THR A 20 -8.23 -8.47 -10.08
CA THR A 20 -9.38 -7.87 -10.75
C THR A 20 -9.04 -6.65 -11.63
N GLY A 21 -7.80 -6.21 -11.71
CA GLY A 21 -7.38 -5.15 -12.62
C GLY A 21 -7.42 -5.62 -14.07
N ARG A 22 -7.92 -4.76 -14.94
CA ARG A 22 -7.99 -4.98 -16.40
C ARG A 22 -6.60 -5.37 -16.93
N SER A 23 -6.55 -6.36 -17.83
CA SER A 23 -5.30 -6.70 -18.54
C SER A 23 -4.73 -5.43 -19.15
N GLY A 24 -3.44 -5.16 -18.88
CA GLY A 24 -2.73 -4.02 -19.43
C GLY A 24 -2.80 -2.71 -18.65
N ILE A 25 -3.27 -2.75 -17.41
CA ILE A 25 -3.34 -1.57 -16.55
C ILE A 25 -1.96 -1.11 -16.00
N GLY A 26 -0.87 -1.84 -16.29
CA GLY A 26 0.48 -1.48 -15.84
C GLY A 26 0.98 -2.27 -14.62
N LYS A 27 0.40 -3.45 -14.34
CA LYS A 27 0.79 -4.27 -13.17
C LYS A 27 2.23 -4.72 -13.19
N SER A 28 2.65 -5.26 -14.33
CA SER A 28 4.01 -5.79 -14.52
C SER A 28 5.05 -4.68 -14.44
N GLU A 29 4.74 -3.50 -14.97
CA GLU A 29 5.59 -2.32 -14.87
C GLU A 29 5.74 -1.86 -13.42
N ILE A 30 4.65 -1.82 -12.65
CA ILE A 30 4.68 -1.48 -11.22
C ILE A 30 5.48 -2.53 -10.44
N ALA A 31 5.29 -3.82 -10.75
CA ALA A 31 6.03 -4.90 -10.12
C ALA A 31 7.54 -4.79 -10.40
N LEU A 32 7.93 -4.47 -11.64
CA LEU A 32 9.33 -4.26 -12.02
C LEU A 32 9.95 -3.08 -11.27
N ASP A 33 9.27 -1.93 -11.24
CA ASP A 33 9.70 -0.76 -10.47
C ASP A 33 9.89 -1.07 -8.98
N LEU A 34 8.99 -1.87 -8.40
CA LEU A 34 9.11 -2.28 -7.01
C LEU A 34 10.31 -3.21 -6.78
N VAL A 35 10.63 -4.10 -7.73
CA VAL A 35 11.83 -4.95 -7.66
C VAL A 35 13.10 -4.09 -7.70
N GLU A 36 13.15 -3.07 -8.56
CA GLU A 36 14.26 -2.12 -8.60
C GLU A 36 14.43 -1.40 -7.25
N ARG A 37 13.34 -1.10 -6.56
CA ARG A 37 13.31 -0.52 -5.20
C ARG A 37 13.59 -1.53 -4.08
N SER A 38 14.12 -2.72 -4.41
CA SER A 38 14.49 -3.79 -3.47
C SER A 38 13.31 -4.54 -2.85
N HIS A 39 12.11 -4.50 -3.44
CA HIS A 39 11.06 -5.46 -3.18
C HIS A 39 11.34 -6.78 -3.88
N ARG A 40 10.60 -7.84 -3.51
CA ARG A 40 10.79 -9.17 -4.09
C ARG A 40 9.55 -9.63 -4.81
N LEU A 41 9.71 -10.01 -6.07
CA LEU A 41 8.65 -10.61 -6.86
C LEU A 41 8.37 -12.03 -6.39
N VAL A 42 7.10 -12.37 -6.22
CA VAL A 42 6.63 -13.75 -6.02
C VAL A 42 6.14 -14.34 -7.35
N ALA A 43 5.29 -13.62 -8.05
CA ALA A 43 4.77 -13.94 -9.36
C ALA A 43 4.20 -12.68 -10.01
N ASP A 44 4.04 -12.69 -11.33
CA ASP A 44 3.41 -11.63 -12.11
C ASP A 44 1.92 -11.91 -12.31
N ASP A 45 1.55 -12.66 -13.33
CA ASP A 45 0.14 -12.82 -13.73
C ASP A 45 -0.68 -13.76 -12.85
N LEU A 46 -0.10 -14.85 -12.37
CA LEU A 46 -0.84 -15.88 -11.64
C LEU A 46 -0.20 -16.20 -10.30
N VAL A 47 -0.90 -15.81 -9.24
CA VAL A 47 -0.57 -16.17 -7.86
C VAL A 47 -1.50 -17.28 -7.38
N ILE A 48 -0.94 -18.42 -7.01
CA ILE A 48 -1.67 -19.50 -6.34
C ILE A 48 -1.73 -19.16 -4.86
N ILE A 49 -2.95 -19.03 -4.32
CA ILE A 49 -3.15 -18.77 -2.90
C ILE A 49 -3.59 -20.05 -2.20
N THR A 50 -2.95 -20.33 -1.08
CA THR A 50 -3.30 -21.43 -0.19
C THR A 50 -3.60 -20.87 1.20
N LYS A 51 -4.67 -21.39 1.84
CA LYS A 51 -5.02 -21.09 3.22
C LYS A 51 -4.38 -22.13 4.13
N THR A 52 -3.74 -21.68 5.19
CA THR A 52 -3.23 -22.57 6.26
C THR A 52 -4.29 -22.80 7.33
N SER A 53 -4.04 -23.72 8.27
CA SER A 53 -4.93 -24.01 9.40
C SER A 53 -5.13 -22.82 10.37
N GLU A 54 -4.30 -21.79 10.31
CA GLU A 54 -4.36 -20.59 11.15
C GLU A 54 -4.96 -19.39 10.42
N ASP A 55 -5.77 -19.61 9.37
CA ASP A 55 -6.34 -18.55 8.52
C ASP A 55 -5.28 -17.61 7.90
N VAL A 56 -4.07 -18.11 7.69
CA VAL A 56 -3.01 -17.38 7.02
C VAL A 56 -3.01 -17.74 5.54
N LEU A 57 -3.05 -16.73 4.68
CA LEU A 57 -2.98 -16.88 3.24
C LEU A 57 -1.52 -16.80 2.77
N ILE A 58 -1.10 -17.80 2.00
CA ILE A 58 0.24 -17.87 1.38
C ILE A 58 0.08 -17.82 -0.13
N GLY A 59 0.68 -16.81 -0.75
CA GLY A 59 0.78 -16.67 -2.21
C GLY A 59 2.09 -17.22 -2.75
N ARG A 60 2.04 -17.96 -3.86
CA ARG A 60 3.20 -18.47 -4.61
C ARG A 60 2.96 -18.39 -6.11
N GLY A 61 4.02 -18.31 -6.90
CA GLY A 61 3.95 -18.44 -8.36
C GLY A 61 3.78 -19.89 -8.82
N ARG A 62 3.51 -20.06 -10.12
CA ARG A 62 3.62 -21.36 -10.79
C ARG A 62 5.08 -21.64 -11.12
N GLU A 63 5.51 -22.92 -11.04
CA GLU A 63 6.87 -23.33 -11.37
C GLU A 63 7.29 -22.93 -12.78
N ILE A 64 6.39 -23.05 -13.78
CA ILE A 64 6.67 -22.75 -15.18
C ILE A 64 6.93 -21.26 -15.46
N SER A 65 6.35 -20.35 -14.66
CA SER A 65 6.53 -18.88 -14.76
C SER A 65 7.28 -18.31 -13.58
N GLU A 66 8.02 -19.15 -12.85
CA GLU A 66 8.76 -18.71 -11.67
C GLU A 66 9.81 -17.66 -12.05
N HIS A 67 9.75 -16.52 -11.37
CA HIS A 67 10.68 -15.40 -11.56
C HIS A 67 10.59 -14.68 -12.92
N VAL A 68 9.62 -15.03 -13.76
CA VAL A 68 9.41 -14.39 -15.06
C VAL A 68 8.30 -13.38 -14.98
N ILE A 69 8.49 -12.23 -15.63
CA ILE A 69 7.53 -11.15 -15.78
C ILE A 69 7.38 -10.79 -17.26
N GLU A 70 6.18 -10.47 -17.70
CA GLU A 70 5.93 -9.98 -19.06
C GLU A 70 5.83 -8.46 -19.06
N VAL A 71 6.73 -7.80 -19.78
CA VAL A 71 6.72 -6.34 -19.95
C VAL A 71 6.40 -6.00 -21.39
N ARG A 72 5.35 -5.19 -21.60
CA ARG A 72 4.92 -4.79 -22.94
C ARG A 72 6.05 -4.06 -23.67
N GLY A 73 6.29 -4.46 -24.93
CA GLY A 73 7.33 -3.89 -25.77
C GLY A 73 8.74 -4.44 -25.50
N VAL A 74 8.93 -5.20 -24.43
CA VAL A 74 10.21 -5.86 -24.10
C VAL A 74 10.10 -7.38 -24.20
N GLY A 75 8.94 -7.94 -23.77
CA GLY A 75 8.71 -9.38 -23.75
C GLY A 75 8.93 -9.99 -22.36
N LEU A 76 9.31 -11.27 -22.33
CA LEU A 76 9.54 -12.01 -21.09
C LEU A 76 10.92 -11.68 -20.49
N ILE A 77 10.92 -11.32 -19.21
CA ILE A 77 12.10 -10.94 -18.45
C ILE A 77 12.26 -11.88 -17.26
N ASP A 78 13.44 -12.46 -17.09
CA ASP A 78 13.81 -13.23 -15.90
C ASP A 78 14.37 -12.28 -14.83
N ILE A 79 13.56 -12.00 -13.83
CA ILE A 79 13.89 -11.09 -12.72
C ILE A 79 15.09 -11.60 -11.91
N ARG A 80 15.20 -12.91 -11.71
CA ARG A 80 16.30 -13.50 -10.95
C ARG A 80 17.63 -13.30 -11.66
N ARG A 81 17.65 -13.36 -13.01
CA ARG A 81 18.88 -13.14 -13.80
C ARG A 81 19.30 -11.68 -13.82
N ILE A 82 18.35 -10.74 -13.85
CA ILE A 82 18.65 -9.30 -13.92
C ILE A 82 18.97 -8.73 -12.53
N PHE A 83 18.12 -9.01 -11.52
CA PHE A 83 18.22 -8.41 -10.18
C PHE A 83 18.81 -9.36 -9.13
N GLY A 84 19.17 -10.58 -9.53
CA GLY A 84 19.70 -11.60 -8.63
C GLY A 84 18.63 -12.21 -7.70
N VAL A 85 19.07 -13.11 -6.83
CA VAL A 85 18.20 -13.82 -5.85
C VAL A 85 17.49 -12.86 -4.86
N ARG A 86 17.97 -11.63 -4.75
CA ARG A 86 17.36 -10.62 -3.89
C ARG A 86 16.08 -10.03 -4.47
N GLY A 87 15.91 -10.09 -5.80
CA GLY A 87 14.73 -9.58 -6.51
C GLY A 87 13.52 -10.52 -6.47
N VAL A 88 13.70 -11.77 -6.01
CA VAL A 88 12.66 -12.80 -6.10
C VAL A 88 12.39 -13.50 -4.77
N ARG A 89 11.21 -14.13 -4.67
CA ARG A 89 10.79 -14.92 -3.52
C ARG A 89 9.83 -16.02 -3.99
N LEU A 90 9.97 -17.22 -3.46
CA LEU A 90 9.12 -18.37 -3.82
C LEU A 90 7.69 -18.22 -3.33
N GLN A 91 7.52 -17.72 -2.12
CA GLN A 91 6.19 -17.56 -1.49
C GLN A 91 6.20 -16.44 -0.46
N LYS A 92 5.04 -15.85 -0.20
CA LYS A 92 4.84 -14.80 0.79
C LYS A 92 3.42 -14.87 1.37
N ARG A 93 3.27 -14.48 2.63
CA ARG A 93 1.96 -14.21 3.23
C ARG A 93 1.27 -13.05 2.50
N VAL A 94 -0.02 -13.24 2.17
CA VAL A 94 -0.86 -12.17 1.64
C VAL A 94 -1.39 -11.37 2.82
N GLU A 95 -1.02 -10.11 2.92
CA GLU A 95 -1.33 -9.25 4.06
C GLU A 95 -2.24 -8.09 3.67
N VAL A 96 -2.23 -7.69 2.40
CA VAL A 96 -3.06 -6.63 1.84
C VAL A 96 -3.26 -6.86 0.34
N GLU A 97 -4.45 -6.57 -0.16
CA GLU A 97 -4.75 -6.53 -1.59
C GLU A 97 -4.76 -5.08 -2.08
N VAL A 98 -4.01 -4.80 -3.16
CA VAL A 98 -4.10 -3.51 -3.84
C VAL A 98 -4.81 -3.74 -5.17
N HIS A 99 -6.02 -3.19 -5.27
CA HIS A 99 -6.85 -3.30 -6.45
C HIS A 99 -6.64 -2.07 -7.35
N LEU A 100 -6.06 -2.31 -8.52
CA LEU A 100 -5.78 -1.25 -9.50
C LEU A 100 -7.01 -1.03 -10.38
N ILE A 101 -7.47 0.21 -10.47
CA ILE A 101 -8.59 0.61 -11.32
C ILE A 101 -8.21 1.78 -12.22
N ASP A 102 -8.91 1.92 -13.35
CA ASP A 102 -8.77 3.10 -14.18
C ASP A 102 -9.28 4.34 -13.45
N TRP A 103 -8.63 5.49 -13.65
CA TRP A 103 -9.06 6.75 -13.05
C TRP A 103 -10.38 7.22 -13.66
N GLU A 104 -11.38 7.42 -12.82
CA GLU A 104 -12.66 8.03 -13.21
C GLU A 104 -12.88 9.35 -12.47
N LYS A 105 -13.16 10.42 -13.21
CA LYS A 105 -13.31 11.78 -12.63
C LYS A 105 -14.47 11.92 -11.66
N ASN A 106 -15.50 11.10 -11.79
CA ASN A 106 -16.74 11.20 -11.03
C ASN A 106 -16.83 10.25 -9.83
N LEU A 107 -15.80 9.42 -9.60
CA LEU A 107 -15.72 8.56 -8.44
C LEU A 107 -15.10 9.31 -7.26
N GLU A 108 -15.78 9.25 -6.11
CA GLU A 108 -15.20 9.68 -4.84
C GLU A 108 -14.28 8.58 -4.31
N TYR A 109 -12.99 8.91 -4.20
CA TYR A 109 -12.00 8.02 -3.64
C TYR A 109 -11.79 8.32 -2.14
N GLU A 110 -11.65 7.26 -1.34
CA GLU A 110 -11.32 7.39 0.08
C GLU A 110 -10.03 8.22 0.27
N ARG A 111 -10.13 9.29 1.06
CA ARG A 111 -9.01 10.23 1.27
C ARG A 111 -8.38 10.14 2.65
N VAL A 112 -9.13 9.72 3.63
CA VAL A 112 -8.73 9.78 5.04
C VAL A 112 -8.19 8.45 5.53
N GLY A 113 -8.69 7.33 5.01
CA GLY A 113 -8.24 5.98 5.39
C GLY A 113 -8.57 5.64 6.86
N LEU A 114 -9.69 6.14 7.37
CA LEU A 114 -10.17 5.82 8.72
C LEU A 114 -10.73 4.42 8.81
N ASP A 115 -11.43 3.99 7.75
CA ASP A 115 -12.04 2.69 7.64
C ASP A 115 -11.29 1.85 6.59
N ASP A 116 -10.87 0.64 6.98
CA ASP A 116 -10.23 -0.28 6.05
C ASP A 116 -11.33 -1.04 5.30
N GLN A 117 -11.30 -0.99 3.97
CA GLN A 117 -12.11 -1.89 3.14
C GLN A 117 -11.54 -3.29 3.26
N MET A 118 -12.41 -4.30 3.33
CA MET A 118 -12.02 -5.69 3.44
C MET A 118 -12.52 -6.48 2.24
N THR A 119 -11.74 -7.43 1.78
CA THR A 119 -12.11 -8.43 0.79
C THR A 119 -11.95 -9.83 1.39
N HIS A 120 -12.63 -10.83 0.80
CA HIS A 120 -12.55 -12.21 1.25
C HIS A 120 -11.79 -13.05 0.23
N ILE A 121 -10.78 -13.75 0.70
CA ILE A 121 -9.99 -14.70 -0.09
C ILE A 121 -9.97 -16.03 0.66
N LEU A 122 -10.54 -17.08 0.10
CA LEU A 122 -10.67 -18.39 0.77
C LEU A 122 -11.23 -18.27 2.20
N ASP A 123 -12.31 -17.49 2.36
CA ASP A 123 -12.99 -17.20 3.64
C ASP A 123 -12.11 -16.51 4.70
N VAL A 124 -11.00 -15.88 4.28
CA VAL A 124 -10.16 -15.05 5.14
C VAL A 124 -10.32 -13.59 4.76
N GLU A 125 -10.58 -12.73 5.74
CA GLU A 125 -10.64 -11.28 5.54
C GLU A 125 -9.25 -10.70 5.31
N VAL A 126 -9.11 -9.94 4.21
CA VAL A 126 -7.86 -9.26 3.83
C VAL A 126 -8.15 -7.79 3.58
N PRO A 127 -7.38 -6.86 4.15
CA PRO A 127 -7.50 -5.46 3.81
C PRO A 127 -7.32 -5.23 2.32
N GLN A 128 -8.25 -4.46 1.70
CA GLN A 128 -8.21 -4.11 0.30
C GLN A 128 -8.06 -2.59 0.15
N ILE A 129 -7.19 -2.18 -0.74
CA ILE A 129 -6.99 -0.77 -1.08
C ILE A 129 -7.22 -0.59 -2.56
N ILE A 130 -8.22 0.22 -2.90
CA ILE A 130 -8.51 0.59 -4.29
C ILE A 130 -7.57 1.71 -4.69
N LEU A 131 -6.73 1.46 -5.70
CA LEU A 131 -5.76 2.42 -6.20
C LEU A 131 -6.07 2.83 -7.65
N PRO A 132 -6.61 4.03 -7.86
CA PRO A 132 -6.86 4.53 -9.21
C PRO A 132 -5.57 4.92 -9.91
N ILE A 133 -5.38 4.42 -11.12
CA ILE A 133 -4.25 4.74 -11.98
C ILE A 133 -4.53 6.01 -12.76
N ASN A 134 -3.90 7.10 -12.32
CA ASN A 134 -4.00 8.39 -13.02
C ASN A 134 -2.72 8.60 -13.87
N PRO A 135 -2.85 8.85 -15.18
CA PRO A 135 -1.70 9.20 -16.01
C PRO A 135 -0.91 10.38 -15.41
N GLY A 136 0.41 10.24 -15.33
CA GLY A 136 1.29 11.27 -14.78
C GLY A 136 1.57 11.18 -13.28
N LYS A 137 0.94 10.28 -12.54
CA LYS A 137 1.30 9.99 -11.14
C LYS A 137 2.24 8.77 -11.06
N ASN A 138 3.20 8.82 -10.15
CA ASN A 138 4.06 7.68 -9.86
C ASN A 138 3.30 6.67 -8.98
N ILE A 139 2.62 5.72 -9.63
CA ILE A 139 1.80 4.70 -8.96
C ILE A 139 2.65 3.78 -8.09
N THR A 140 3.89 3.50 -8.50
CA THR A 140 4.82 2.65 -7.75
C THR A 140 5.11 3.23 -6.37
N VAL A 141 5.37 4.54 -6.28
CA VAL A 141 5.59 5.21 -4.98
C VAL A 141 4.35 5.11 -4.10
N ILE A 142 3.16 5.25 -4.69
CA ILE A 142 1.91 5.13 -3.93
C ILE A 142 1.73 3.69 -3.44
N ALA A 143 1.95 2.68 -4.29
CA ALA A 143 1.88 1.27 -3.93
C ALA A 143 2.88 0.92 -2.82
N GLU A 144 4.13 1.38 -2.91
CA GLU A 144 5.13 1.21 -1.86
C GLU A 144 4.70 1.87 -0.54
N THR A 145 4.15 3.09 -0.61
CA THR A 145 3.64 3.80 0.57
C THR A 145 2.48 3.06 1.22
N ILE A 146 1.57 2.49 0.43
CA ILE A 146 0.46 1.65 0.91
C ILE A 146 1.01 0.47 1.72
N ALA A 147 1.99 -0.25 1.17
CA ALA A 147 2.60 -1.39 1.85
C ALA A 147 3.24 -0.98 3.18
N MET A 148 4.01 0.11 3.18
CA MET A 148 4.65 0.61 4.40
C MET A 148 3.63 1.05 5.45
N ASN A 149 2.57 1.76 5.03
CA ASN A 149 1.50 2.18 5.92
C ASN A 149 0.74 0.98 6.52
N HIS A 150 0.50 -0.06 5.72
CA HIS A 150 -0.10 -1.30 6.20
C HIS A 150 0.76 -1.98 7.28
N LEU A 151 2.08 -2.04 7.07
CA LEU A 151 3.01 -2.56 8.08
C LEU A 151 3.00 -1.73 9.38
N LEU A 152 2.87 -0.40 9.28
CA LEU A 152 2.70 0.46 10.44
C LEU A 152 1.40 0.16 11.18
N LYS A 153 0.28 -0.04 10.47
CA LYS A 153 -1.00 -0.44 11.07
C LYS A 153 -0.90 -1.77 11.83
N ILE A 154 -0.26 -2.78 11.25
CA ILE A 154 -0.01 -4.08 11.93
C ILE A 154 0.84 -3.89 13.19
N SER A 155 1.77 -2.94 13.18
CA SER A 155 2.61 -2.59 14.34
C SER A 155 1.89 -1.72 15.38
N GLY A 156 0.59 -1.45 15.19
CA GLY A 156 -0.24 -0.67 16.12
C GLY A 156 -0.27 0.84 15.86
N HIS A 157 0.39 1.33 14.80
CA HIS A 157 0.41 2.75 14.45
C HIS A 157 -0.67 3.09 13.42
N HIS A 158 -1.77 3.67 13.86
CA HIS A 158 -2.89 4.08 13.02
C HIS A 158 -2.91 5.60 12.81
N THR A 159 -2.07 6.11 11.92
CA THR A 159 -1.93 7.55 11.66
C THR A 159 -3.25 8.30 11.45
N PRO A 160 -4.24 7.80 10.66
CA PRO A 160 -5.52 8.49 10.51
C PRO A 160 -6.30 8.59 11.82
N ARG A 161 -6.33 7.53 12.64
CA ARG A 161 -7.02 7.51 13.95
C ARG A 161 -6.32 8.44 14.94
N GLU A 162 -5.00 8.41 15.00
CA GLU A 162 -4.20 9.29 15.84
C GLU A 162 -4.39 10.76 15.46
N PHE A 163 -4.41 11.06 14.16
CA PHE A 163 -4.67 12.41 13.65
C PHE A 163 -6.07 12.88 14.02
N ASN A 164 -7.10 12.04 13.82
CA ASN A 164 -8.48 12.36 14.16
C ASN A 164 -8.66 12.63 15.65
N ASN A 165 -8.00 11.84 16.52
CA ASN A 165 -8.03 12.06 17.96
C ASN A 165 -7.35 13.39 18.33
N ARG A 166 -6.18 13.69 17.77
CA ARG A 166 -5.52 14.99 17.97
C ARG A 166 -6.37 16.16 17.50
N LEU A 167 -7.07 16.01 16.37
CA LEU A 167 -7.97 17.03 15.85
C LEU A 167 -9.16 17.27 16.80
N LYS A 168 -9.80 16.20 17.28
CA LYS A 168 -10.88 16.28 18.26
C LYS A 168 -10.44 16.98 19.56
N ASP A 169 -9.25 16.66 20.06
CA ASP A 169 -8.70 17.29 21.26
C ASP A 169 -8.35 18.76 21.04
N TYR A 170 -7.85 19.10 19.86
CA TYR A 170 -7.61 20.49 19.47
C TYR A 170 -8.91 21.30 19.41
N MET A 171 -9.96 20.74 18.80
CA MET A 171 -11.27 21.39 18.71
C MET A 171 -11.86 21.61 20.11
N LYS A 172 -11.86 20.60 21.00
CA LYS A 172 -12.32 20.74 22.39
C LYS A 172 -11.57 21.84 23.13
N LYS A 173 -10.25 21.97 22.94
CA LYS A 173 -9.45 23.03 23.57
C LYS A 173 -9.80 24.42 23.03
N LYS A 174 -10.18 24.52 21.75
CA LYS A 174 -10.57 25.78 21.12
C LYS A 174 -11.94 26.25 21.56
N ASP A 175 -12.88 25.32 21.83
CA ASP A 175 -14.19 25.60 22.38
C ASP A 175 -14.15 26.09 23.85
N VAL A 176 -13.04 25.83 24.56
CA VAL A 176 -12.79 26.23 25.94
C VAL A 176 -12.06 27.59 26.04
N VAL A 177 -11.49 28.10 24.95
CA VAL A 177 -10.83 29.42 24.95
C VAL A 177 -11.87 30.48 24.64
N PRO A 178 -12.25 31.36 25.62
CA PRO A 178 -13.18 32.46 25.36
C PRO A 178 -12.66 33.35 24.24
N ILE A 179 -13.56 33.74 23.35
CA ILE A 179 -13.35 34.62 22.17
C ILE A 179 -12.66 35.98 22.53
N TYR A 180 -12.31 36.20 23.77
CA TYR A 180 -11.77 37.47 24.28
C TYR A 180 -10.29 37.77 23.95
N LYS A 181 -9.53 36.83 23.39
CA LYS A 181 -8.09 37.09 23.11
C LYS A 181 -7.78 37.62 21.72
N ASP A 182 -8.68 37.47 20.75
CA ASP A 182 -8.38 37.94 19.37
C ASP A 182 -8.65 39.45 19.16
N GLN A 183 -9.28 40.16 20.09
CA GLN A 183 -9.49 41.60 19.95
C GLN A 183 -8.26 42.46 20.33
N GLN A 184 -7.25 41.91 21.00
CA GLN A 184 -6.06 42.68 21.36
C GLN A 184 -5.04 42.80 20.21
N TYR A 185 -5.05 41.94 19.21
CA TYR A 185 -4.14 42.02 18.06
C TYR A 185 -4.60 43.02 17.00
N LEU A 186 -5.91 43.30 16.90
CA LEU A 186 -6.46 44.25 15.93
C LEU A 186 -6.35 45.75 16.37
N LYS A 187 -5.92 46.03 17.59
CA LYS A 187 -5.71 47.39 18.07
C LYS A 187 -4.30 47.93 17.93
N LYS A 188 -3.30 47.10 17.54
CA LYS A 188 -1.90 47.55 17.38
C LYS A 188 -1.52 48.01 15.97
N ASP A 189 -2.38 47.84 14.97
CA ASP A 189 -2.10 48.26 13.59
C ASP A 189 -2.80 49.59 13.22
N ARG A 190 -3.10 50.45 14.21
CA ARG A 190 -3.68 51.79 13.98
C ARG A 190 -2.97 52.92 14.76
N GLU A 191 -1.65 52.85 14.83
CA GLU A 191 -0.82 54.00 15.15
C GLU A 191 0.32 54.14 14.16
#